data_976b21a23145d3c5de9f04783372c98c
#
_entry.id   976b21a23145d3c5de9f04783372c98c
#
_cell.length_a   1.000
_cell.length_b   1.000
_cell.length_c   1.000
_cell.angle_alpha   90.00
_cell.angle_beta   90.00
_cell.angle_gamma   90.00
#
_symmetry.space_group_name_H-M   'P 1'
#
loop_
_entity.id
_entity.type
_entity.pdbx_description
1 polymer ?
#
loop_
_entity_poly.entity_id
_entity_poly.type
_entity_poly.pdbx_seq_one_letter_code
_entity_poly.pdbx_strand_id
1 'polypeptide(L)'
;MKKIISFFYLLIITSANSQTKLIQIKDSLTNYSVPFSTISFSNNKALITDEYGNFELIINELNPKDSLFVSAIGYEKKSFLNKDIKDSILYILPKLVVLDEVVLSNTKLNSNQIIDSVIAKIEKNYSKDFSKNKIFISQNEKSEIVRFNINKFKSTIEEISPSLIDSITKNLSKNNSSSLETLCYFYGNIDEENQKINLIKARETYNKENDIIQSLNKQLEESFKNNVKSNSYFKIKSGIFGGDLEVDGLDETDSIQTQIDRKNNFAKNQKNKLKNIYSDLFYQTKSPYDFILKPNKYIFSVPKLDFIGDNLVYIIKSSPKGNSKYEATLYIDSEDYAIIRLDFKNVKPIVKFKLLGVSFNYFLKEGKILMSKFNNKNYSLSYIKINGSQNYSIERPIKLIEKNKIVKGRNKQNQISFKLDMKIEQENQIEIQVFNSSFISNEYFKKIEEENEVLPEFIEVFESNFWEDF
;
A
#
# COMPACT_ATOMS: atom_id res chain seq x y z
N MET A 1 -60.84 3.61 -7.78
CA MET A 1 -59.99 4.70 -8.27
C MET A 1 -59.29 5.48 -7.17
N LYS A 2 -59.92 5.94 -6.08
CA LYS A 2 -59.24 6.72 -5.01
C LYS A 2 -58.07 5.98 -4.34
N LYS A 3 -58.11 4.64 -4.16
CA LYS A 3 -57.04 3.84 -3.54
C LYS A 3 -55.83 3.64 -4.48
N ILE A 4 -56.01 3.65 -5.79
CA ILE A 4 -54.94 3.55 -6.79
C ILE A 4 -54.17 4.86 -6.91
N ILE A 5 -54.88 6.00 -6.82
CA ILE A 5 -54.25 7.33 -6.81
C ILE A 5 -53.45 7.55 -5.54
N SER A 6 -53.92 7.05 -4.38
CA SER A 6 -53.16 7.12 -3.12
C SER A 6 -51.87 6.26 -3.13
N PHE A 7 -51.89 5.10 -3.84
CA PHE A 7 -50.71 4.26 -4.02
C PHE A 7 -49.68 4.89 -4.97
N PHE A 8 -50.14 5.61 -6.01
CA PHE A 8 -49.25 6.35 -6.90
C PHE A 8 -48.63 7.60 -6.24
N TYR A 9 -49.36 8.23 -5.30
CA TYR A 9 -48.83 9.35 -4.52
C TYR A 9 -47.76 8.86 -3.49
N LEU A 10 -47.87 7.64 -2.95
CA LEU A 10 -46.91 7.06 -2.07
C LEU A 10 -45.59 6.65 -2.78
N LEU A 11 -45.69 6.32 -4.09
CA LEU A 11 -44.53 5.97 -4.92
C LEU A 11 -43.70 7.19 -5.35
N ILE A 12 -44.29 8.40 -5.35
CA ILE A 12 -43.61 9.66 -5.72
C ILE A 12 -42.78 10.23 -4.55
N ILE A 13 -43.09 9.83 -3.29
CA ILE A 13 -42.42 10.38 -2.10
C ILE A 13 -41.08 9.65 -1.79
N THR A 14 -40.79 8.51 -2.43
CA THR A 14 -39.57 7.74 -2.16
C THR A 14 -38.37 8.07 -3.06
N SER A 15 -38.49 9.02 -3.98
CA SER A 15 -37.30 9.56 -4.68
C SER A 15 -36.71 10.75 -3.92
N ALA A 16 -36.26 10.50 -2.69
CA ALA A 16 -35.29 11.39 -2.06
C ALA A 16 -33.97 11.17 -2.80
N ASN A 17 -33.77 11.90 -3.90
CA ASN A 17 -32.49 11.97 -4.58
C ASN A 17 -31.51 12.66 -3.63
N SER A 18 -30.69 11.87 -2.93
CA SER A 18 -29.44 12.37 -2.39
C SER A 18 -28.63 12.83 -3.60
N GLN A 19 -28.53 14.13 -3.83
CA GLN A 19 -27.68 14.67 -4.89
C GLN A 19 -26.23 14.61 -4.39
N THR A 20 -25.55 13.50 -4.67
CA THR A 20 -24.10 13.40 -4.52
C THR A 20 -23.43 14.09 -5.70
N LYS A 21 -22.38 14.84 -5.43
CA LYS A 21 -21.56 15.51 -6.44
C LYS A 21 -20.14 15.01 -6.31
N LEU A 22 -19.61 14.43 -7.38
CA LEU A 22 -18.19 14.09 -7.45
C LEU A 22 -17.38 15.37 -7.68
N ILE A 23 -16.42 15.62 -6.77
CA ILE A 23 -15.52 16.76 -6.80
C ILE A 23 -14.09 16.29 -6.88
N GLN A 24 -13.27 16.96 -7.68
CA GLN A 24 -11.85 16.69 -7.86
C GLN A 24 -11.01 17.85 -7.33
N ILE A 25 -9.98 17.54 -6.56
CA ILE A 25 -8.97 18.51 -6.12
C ILE A 25 -7.86 18.56 -7.16
N LYS A 26 -7.54 19.77 -7.63
CA LYS A 26 -6.47 20.02 -8.59
C LYS A 26 -5.51 21.11 -8.15
N ASP A 27 -4.29 20.98 -8.60
CA ASP A 27 -3.26 22.00 -8.51
C ASP A 27 -3.61 23.17 -9.45
N SER A 28 -3.63 24.38 -8.91
CA SER A 28 -4.04 25.57 -9.66
C SER A 28 -3.05 26.01 -10.72
N LEU A 29 -1.80 25.56 -10.68
CA LEU A 29 -0.76 25.93 -11.65
C LEU A 29 -0.56 24.89 -12.73
N THR A 30 -0.53 23.61 -12.34
CA THR A 30 -0.21 22.49 -13.24
C THR A 30 -1.46 21.81 -13.79
N ASN A 31 -2.63 22.07 -13.18
CA ASN A 31 -3.90 21.38 -13.46
C ASN A 31 -3.87 19.85 -13.22
N TYR A 32 -2.81 19.33 -12.58
CA TYR A 32 -2.77 17.93 -12.17
C TYR A 32 -3.67 17.68 -10.97
N SER A 33 -4.20 16.47 -10.85
CA SER A 33 -4.95 16.05 -9.67
C SER A 33 -4.06 16.00 -8.43
N VAL A 34 -4.63 16.37 -7.26
CA VAL A 34 -3.94 16.30 -5.98
C VAL A 34 -4.54 15.16 -5.17
N PRO A 35 -3.93 13.97 -5.22
CA PRO A 35 -4.45 12.79 -4.53
C PRO A 35 -4.31 12.92 -3.01
N PHE A 36 -5.12 12.17 -2.28
CA PHE A 36 -5.08 12.02 -0.82
C PHE A 36 -5.10 13.35 -0.07
N SER A 37 -5.79 14.34 -0.63
CA SER A 37 -6.08 15.59 0.05
C SER A 37 -7.07 15.34 1.20
N THR A 38 -6.81 15.94 2.35
CA THR A 38 -7.75 15.91 3.47
C THR A 38 -8.80 17.00 3.27
N ILE A 39 -10.06 16.59 3.24
CA ILE A 39 -11.22 17.46 3.20
C ILE A 39 -11.83 17.48 4.60
N SER A 40 -11.84 18.62 5.27
CA SER A 40 -12.44 18.76 6.59
C SER A 40 -13.60 19.74 6.58
N PHE A 41 -14.65 19.41 7.30
CA PHE A 41 -15.88 20.18 7.42
C PHE A 41 -15.94 20.90 8.78
N SER A 42 -16.73 21.96 8.87
CA SER A 42 -16.91 22.73 10.11
C SER A 42 -17.50 21.91 11.27
N ASN A 43 -18.14 20.79 10.98
CA ASN A 43 -18.72 19.87 11.98
C ASN A 43 -17.76 18.77 12.47
N ASN A 44 -16.46 18.94 12.28
CA ASN A 44 -15.39 17.98 12.61
C ASN A 44 -15.39 16.67 11.81
N LYS A 45 -16.21 16.56 10.76
CA LYS A 45 -16.10 15.46 9.80
C LYS A 45 -14.90 15.70 8.88
N ALA A 46 -14.25 14.64 8.44
CA ALA A 46 -13.16 14.71 7.47
C ALA A 46 -13.24 13.55 6.47
N LEU A 47 -12.89 13.84 5.22
CA LEU A 47 -12.77 12.88 4.11
C LEU A 47 -11.36 12.92 3.55
N ILE A 48 -10.97 11.89 2.84
CA ILE A 48 -9.72 11.84 2.08
C ILE A 48 -10.07 11.61 0.62
N THR A 49 -9.47 12.38 -0.28
CA THR A 49 -9.65 12.16 -1.73
C THR A 49 -8.96 10.88 -2.18
N ASP A 50 -9.48 10.27 -3.25
CA ASP A 50 -8.87 9.09 -3.87
C ASP A 50 -7.51 9.38 -4.55
N GLU A 51 -6.95 8.38 -5.22
CA GLU A 51 -5.70 8.48 -5.99
C GLU A 51 -5.77 9.44 -7.18
N TYR A 52 -6.97 9.84 -7.60
CA TYR A 52 -7.24 10.82 -8.66
C TYR A 52 -7.62 12.19 -8.10
N GLY A 53 -7.59 12.36 -6.77
CA GLY A 53 -7.99 13.58 -6.09
C GLY A 53 -9.50 13.78 -6.01
N ASN A 54 -10.32 12.74 -6.22
CA ASN A 54 -11.78 12.82 -6.19
C ASN A 54 -12.34 12.54 -4.80
N PHE A 55 -13.47 13.16 -4.47
CA PHE A 55 -14.32 12.82 -3.33
C PHE A 55 -15.79 13.10 -3.68
N GLU A 56 -16.69 12.42 -3.01
CA GLU A 56 -18.14 12.68 -3.15
C GLU A 56 -18.62 13.64 -2.08
N LEU A 57 -19.42 14.60 -2.49
CA LEU A 57 -20.02 15.61 -1.63
C LEU A 57 -21.55 15.48 -1.66
N ILE A 58 -22.16 15.21 -0.51
CA ILE A 58 -23.63 15.18 -0.36
C ILE A 58 -24.11 16.61 -0.14
N ILE A 59 -24.57 17.26 -1.22
CA ILE A 59 -24.92 18.69 -1.21
C ILE A 59 -26.06 19.01 -0.25
N ASN A 60 -27.02 18.10 -0.09
CA ASN A 60 -28.20 18.32 0.75
C ASN A 60 -27.90 18.32 2.26
N GLU A 61 -26.76 17.82 2.68
CA GLU A 61 -26.34 17.80 4.08
C GLU A 61 -25.48 19.02 4.48
N LEU A 62 -25.11 19.85 3.51
CA LEU A 62 -24.23 20.98 3.75
C LEU A 62 -25.03 22.23 4.14
N ASN A 63 -24.66 22.81 5.28
CA ASN A 63 -25.13 24.16 5.59
C ASN A 63 -24.42 25.16 4.63
N PRO A 64 -25.16 25.96 3.87
CA PRO A 64 -24.58 26.92 2.92
C PRO A 64 -23.60 27.95 3.54
N LYS A 65 -23.72 28.20 4.85
CA LYS A 65 -22.87 29.15 5.59
C LYS A 65 -21.57 28.52 6.10
N ASP A 66 -21.47 27.21 6.09
CA ASP A 66 -20.28 26.49 6.54
C ASP A 66 -19.23 26.44 5.45
N SER A 67 -18.00 26.11 5.85
CA SER A 67 -16.85 26.00 4.96
C SER A 67 -16.32 24.59 4.94
N LEU A 68 -15.90 24.18 3.76
CA LEU A 68 -15.08 23.00 3.51
C LEU A 68 -13.62 23.48 3.46
N PHE A 69 -12.73 22.78 4.18
CA PHE A 69 -11.31 23.05 4.18
C PHE A 69 -10.58 21.94 3.45
N VAL A 70 -9.75 22.31 2.49
CA VAL A 70 -8.88 21.38 1.76
C VAL A 70 -7.46 21.58 2.22
N SER A 71 -6.79 20.51 2.60
CA SER A 71 -5.35 20.51 2.90
C SER A 71 -4.69 19.30 2.23
N ALA A 72 -3.53 19.54 1.64
CA ALA A 72 -2.68 18.50 1.06
C ALA A 72 -1.22 18.83 1.31
N ILE A 73 -0.38 17.79 1.31
CA ILE A 73 1.07 17.97 1.53
C ILE A 73 1.67 18.72 0.34
N GLY A 74 2.36 19.84 0.64
CA GLY A 74 2.95 20.70 -0.39
C GLY A 74 2.00 21.75 -0.96
N TYR A 75 0.81 21.91 -0.38
CA TYR A 75 -0.20 22.89 -0.80
C TYR A 75 -0.62 23.79 0.36
N GLU A 76 -1.06 24.99 0.03
CA GLU A 76 -1.70 25.89 0.98
C GLU A 76 -3.05 25.33 1.42
N LYS A 77 -3.34 25.39 2.72
CA LYS A 77 -4.68 25.05 3.22
C LYS A 77 -5.67 26.10 2.69
N LYS A 78 -6.71 25.64 2.00
CA LYS A 78 -7.72 26.52 1.39
C LYS A 78 -9.10 26.18 1.93
N SER A 79 -9.88 27.23 2.20
CA SER A 79 -11.30 27.10 2.57
C SER A 79 -12.19 27.47 1.39
N PHE A 80 -13.30 26.76 1.27
CA PHE A 80 -14.36 27.01 0.29
C PHE A 80 -15.68 27.11 1.04
N LEU A 81 -16.45 28.18 0.83
CA LEU A 81 -17.80 28.24 1.36
C LEU A 81 -18.69 27.25 0.60
N ASN A 82 -19.49 26.49 1.31
CA ASN A 82 -20.33 25.45 0.71
C ASN A 82 -21.26 26.00 -0.38
N LYS A 83 -21.79 27.21 -0.22
CA LYS A 83 -22.63 27.90 -1.23
C LYS A 83 -21.89 28.20 -2.54
N ASP A 84 -20.56 28.31 -2.50
CA ASP A 84 -19.73 28.67 -3.64
C ASP A 84 -19.18 27.45 -4.40
N ILE A 85 -19.43 26.23 -3.92
CA ILE A 85 -19.02 24.98 -4.55
C ILE A 85 -19.95 24.65 -5.70
N LYS A 86 -19.83 25.40 -6.80
CA LYS A 86 -20.63 25.20 -8.02
C LYS A 86 -19.96 24.25 -9.02
N ASP A 87 -18.65 24.19 -9.03
CA ASP A 87 -17.86 23.40 -9.95
C ASP A 87 -17.54 22.02 -9.38
N SER A 88 -17.26 21.08 -10.26
CA SER A 88 -16.79 19.73 -9.88
C SER A 88 -15.27 19.68 -9.67
N ILE A 89 -14.58 20.80 -9.72
CA ILE A 89 -13.14 20.92 -9.51
C ILE A 89 -12.88 22.04 -8.50
N LEU A 90 -12.11 21.72 -7.46
CA LEU A 90 -11.60 22.70 -6.51
C LEU A 90 -10.09 22.83 -6.67
N TYR A 91 -9.64 24.05 -6.89
CA TYR A 91 -8.22 24.35 -7.06
C TYR A 91 -7.59 24.78 -5.76
N ILE A 92 -6.49 24.10 -5.41
CA ILE A 92 -5.60 24.49 -4.32
C ILE A 92 -4.26 24.96 -4.88
N LEU A 93 -3.68 25.94 -4.20
CA LEU A 93 -2.41 26.53 -4.60
C LEU A 93 -1.27 25.68 -4.01
N PRO A 94 -0.33 25.20 -4.83
CA PRO A 94 0.89 24.66 -4.27
C PRO A 94 1.55 25.78 -3.45
N LYS A 95 2.17 25.43 -2.34
CA LYS A 95 2.97 26.39 -1.58
C LYS A 95 4.10 26.87 -2.48
N LEU A 96 3.80 27.97 -3.19
CA LEU A 96 4.77 28.62 -4.03
C LEU A 96 5.70 29.41 -3.16
N VAL A 97 6.93 29.17 -3.37
CA VAL A 97 7.97 30.05 -2.94
C VAL A 97 8.13 31.12 -4.00
N VAL A 98 7.70 32.31 -3.67
CA VAL A 98 8.16 33.49 -4.37
C VAL A 98 9.65 33.60 -4.08
N LEU A 99 10.45 33.47 -5.14
CA LEU A 99 11.88 33.77 -5.09
C LEU A 99 12.02 35.29 -4.92
N ASP A 100 11.84 35.77 -3.69
CA ASP A 100 12.40 37.05 -3.31
C ASP A 100 13.90 36.83 -3.13
N GLU A 101 14.69 37.51 -3.95
CA GLU A 101 16.14 37.62 -3.96
C GLU A 101 16.92 36.39 -3.47
N VAL A 102 17.68 35.82 -4.37
CA VAL A 102 18.76 34.89 -4.07
C VAL A 102 19.61 35.55 -2.97
N VAL A 103 19.42 35.13 -1.74
CA VAL A 103 20.35 35.45 -0.65
C VAL A 103 21.64 34.72 -1.02
N LEU A 104 22.52 35.45 -1.69
CA LEU A 104 23.90 35.04 -1.88
C LEU A 104 24.57 35.04 -0.50
N SER A 105 24.39 33.93 0.23
CA SER A 105 25.24 33.63 1.38
C SER A 105 26.68 33.62 0.87
N ASN A 106 27.51 34.49 1.44
CA ASN A 106 28.93 34.61 1.10
C ASN A 106 29.78 33.36 1.42
N THR A 107 29.18 32.35 2.05
CA THR A 107 29.78 31.04 2.33
C THR A 107 29.12 29.98 1.45
N LYS A 108 29.70 29.74 0.28
CA LYS A 108 29.33 28.58 -0.57
C LYS A 108 29.76 27.28 0.11
N LEU A 109 28.92 26.74 0.99
CA LEU A 109 29.13 25.38 1.47
C LEU A 109 29.12 24.42 0.27
N ASN A 110 30.10 23.54 0.20
CA ASN A 110 30.08 22.48 -0.77
C ASN A 110 29.17 21.34 -0.29
N SER A 111 28.75 20.46 -1.19
CA SER A 111 27.85 19.36 -0.89
C SER A 111 28.32 18.48 0.26
N ASN A 112 29.64 18.19 0.35
CA ASN A 112 30.17 17.34 1.40
C ASN A 112 30.02 18.00 2.78
N GLN A 113 30.27 19.31 2.88
CA GLN A 113 30.07 20.05 4.15
C GLN A 113 28.61 20.05 4.59
N ILE A 114 27.67 20.15 3.66
CA ILE A 114 26.23 20.06 3.96
C ILE A 114 25.89 18.65 4.42
N ILE A 115 26.34 17.62 3.74
CA ILE A 115 26.11 16.22 4.13
C ILE A 115 26.73 15.89 5.48
N ASP A 116 27.95 16.38 5.77
CA ASP A 116 28.60 16.22 7.07
C ASP A 116 27.75 16.88 8.18
N SER A 117 27.17 18.07 7.89
CA SER A 117 26.25 18.75 8.82
C SER A 117 24.96 17.95 9.06
N VAL A 118 24.39 17.33 8.00
CA VAL A 118 23.24 16.42 8.13
C VAL A 118 23.59 15.26 9.05
N ILE A 119 24.72 14.59 8.82
CA ILE A 119 25.17 13.45 9.62
C ILE A 119 25.34 13.83 11.08
N ALA A 120 26.02 14.95 11.35
CA ALA A 120 26.25 15.45 12.72
C ALA A 120 24.95 15.75 13.49
N LYS A 121 23.87 16.11 12.77
CA LYS A 121 22.59 16.50 13.36
C LYS A 121 21.50 15.41 13.33
N ILE A 122 21.76 14.22 12.78
CA ILE A 122 20.76 13.13 12.67
C ILE A 122 20.11 12.84 14.03
N GLU A 123 20.92 12.59 15.05
CA GLU A 123 20.43 12.24 16.40
C GLU A 123 19.57 13.34 17.04
N LYS A 124 19.84 14.60 16.70
CA LYS A 124 19.09 15.76 17.19
C LYS A 124 17.82 15.97 16.39
N ASN A 125 17.88 15.76 15.08
CA ASN A 125 16.81 16.16 14.17
C ASN A 125 15.67 15.14 14.11
N TYR A 126 15.96 13.83 14.22
CA TYR A 126 14.91 12.82 14.06
C TYR A 126 14.53 12.20 15.40
N SER A 127 13.23 12.18 15.65
CA SER A 127 12.70 11.68 16.92
C SER A 127 12.92 10.18 17.08
N LYS A 128 13.40 9.81 18.27
CA LYS A 128 13.48 8.42 18.76
C LYS A 128 12.55 8.19 19.94
N ASP A 129 11.74 9.17 20.31
CA ASP A 129 10.82 9.10 21.43
C ASP A 129 9.60 8.23 21.10
N PHE A 130 8.96 7.73 22.15
CA PHE A 130 7.68 7.06 22.00
C PHE A 130 6.61 8.04 21.51
N SER A 131 5.88 7.62 20.48
CA SER A 131 4.84 8.42 19.87
C SER A 131 3.56 7.60 19.65
N LYS A 132 2.43 8.31 19.59
CA LYS A 132 1.15 7.82 19.08
C LYS A 132 0.89 8.53 17.77
N ASN A 133 0.76 7.76 16.69
CA ASN A 133 0.54 8.26 15.34
C ASN A 133 -0.80 7.75 14.82
N LYS A 134 -1.66 8.64 14.31
CA LYS A 134 -2.84 8.26 13.53
C LYS A 134 -2.42 8.17 12.08
N ILE A 135 -2.51 6.97 11.50
CA ILE A 135 -1.93 6.64 10.19
C ILE A 135 -2.99 6.09 9.26
N PHE A 136 -3.01 6.60 8.04
CA PHE A 136 -3.73 6.01 6.91
C PHE A 136 -2.73 5.32 6.00
N ILE A 137 -3.04 4.09 5.60
CA ILE A 137 -2.24 3.26 4.71
C ILE A 137 -3.09 2.92 3.50
N SER A 138 -2.66 3.31 2.30
CA SER A 138 -3.23 2.87 1.02
C SER A 138 -2.25 1.94 0.31
N GLN A 139 -2.74 0.81 -0.15
CA GLN A 139 -1.96 -0.22 -0.83
C GLN A 139 -2.69 -0.62 -2.11
N ASN A 140 -2.04 -0.41 -3.24
CA ASN A 140 -2.57 -0.78 -4.54
C ASN A 140 -1.65 -1.81 -5.19
N GLU A 141 -2.23 -2.88 -5.70
CA GLU A 141 -1.52 -3.94 -6.39
C GLU A 141 -2.17 -4.18 -7.74
N LYS A 142 -1.34 -4.27 -8.78
CA LYS A 142 -1.76 -4.67 -10.13
C LYS A 142 -0.87 -5.82 -10.58
N SER A 143 -1.47 -6.86 -11.13
CA SER A 143 -0.72 -7.98 -11.69
C SER A 143 -1.26 -8.37 -13.05
N GLU A 144 -0.34 -8.70 -13.95
CA GLU A 144 -0.64 -9.20 -15.28
C GLU A 144 -0.02 -10.58 -15.48
N ILE A 145 -0.86 -11.54 -15.86
CA ILE A 145 -0.41 -12.86 -16.30
C ILE A 145 0.01 -12.77 -17.77
N VAL A 146 1.30 -12.46 -18.00
CA VAL A 146 1.87 -12.31 -19.35
C VAL A 146 1.87 -13.63 -20.11
N ARG A 147 2.05 -14.75 -19.40
CA ARG A 147 2.05 -16.10 -19.95
C ARG A 147 1.60 -17.10 -18.90
N PHE A 148 0.69 -17.99 -19.28
CA PHE A 148 0.24 -19.12 -18.47
C PHE A 148 -0.10 -20.29 -19.37
N ASN A 149 0.74 -21.34 -19.36
CA ASN A 149 0.55 -22.54 -20.13
C ASN A 149 0.78 -23.77 -19.26
N ILE A 150 -0.14 -24.71 -19.34
CA ILE A 150 -0.03 -26.04 -18.74
C ILE A 150 0.15 -27.05 -19.86
N ASN A 151 1.37 -27.55 -20.01
CA ASN A 151 1.74 -28.47 -21.07
C ASN A 151 1.97 -29.88 -20.52
N LYS A 152 1.81 -30.89 -21.39
CA LYS A 152 2.05 -32.32 -21.06
C LYS A 152 1.26 -32.78 -19.82
N PHE A 153 0.04 -32.27 -19.68
CA PHE A 153 -0.82 -32.59 -18.55
C PHE A 153 -1.20 -34.11 -18.55
N LYS A 154 -1.12 -34.72 -17.37
CA LYS A 154 -1.56 -36.08 -17.10
C LYS A 154 -2.10 -36.15 -15.67
N SER A 155 -3.24 -36.78 -15.50
CA SER A 155 -3.88 -37.01 -14.20
C SER A 155 -4.31 -38.47 -14.09
N THR A 156 -4.29 -39.04 -12.90
CA THR A 156 -4.92 -40.31 -12.55
C THR A 156 -6.34 -40.14 -12.03
N ILE A 157 -6.74 -38.91 -11.73
CA ILE A 157 -8.10 -38.51 -11.36
C ILE A 157 -8.82 -38.20 -12.67
N GLU A 158 -9.82 -38.98 -13.03
CA GLU A 158 -10.51 -38.90 -14.33
C GLU A 158 -11.19 -37.53 -14.51
N GLU A 159 -11.82 -37.03 -13.46
CA GLU A 159 -12.56 -35.75 -13.46
C GLU A 159 -11.64 -34.57 -13.68
N ILE A 160 -10.36 -34.66 -13.27
CA ILE A 160 -9.35 -33.64 -13.54
C ILE A 160 -8.73 -33.91 -14.91
N SER A 161 -9.52 -33.63 -15.93
CA SER A 161 -9.20 -33.91 -17.33
C SER A 161 -8.39 -32.76 -17.98
N PRO A 162 -7.70 -33.03 -19.10
CA PRO A 162 -7.07 -31.97 -19.90
C PRO A 162 -8.06 -30.87 -20.33
N SER A 163 -9.30 -31.24 -20.64
CA SER A 163 -10.34 -30.25 -21.03
C SER A 163 -10.76 -29.33 -19.90
N LEU A 164 -10.81 -29.82 -18.66
CA LEU A 164 -11.05 -28.98 -17.49
C LEU A 164 -9.90 -27.96 -17.32
N ILE A 165 -8.66 -28.41 -17.39
CA ILE A 165 -7.48 -27.58 -17.27
C ILE A 165 -7.40 -26.51 -18.40
N ASP A 166 -7.73 -26.91 -19.63
CA ASP A 166 -7.81 -25.97 -20.76
C ASP A 166 -8.89 -24.91 -20.55
N SER A 167 -10.05 -25.31 -19.99
CA SER A 167 -11.15 -24.38 -19.67
C SER A 167 -10.74 -23.38 -18.59
N ILE A 168 -10.09 -23.83 -17.52
CA ILE A 168 -9.55 -22.96 -16.48
C ILE A 168 -8.54 -21.98 -17.10
N THR A 169 -7.57 -22.48 -17.86
CA THR A 169 -6.52 -21.66 -18.48
C THR A 169 -7.07 -20.58 -19.41
N LYS A 170 -8.12 -20.90 -20.18
CA LYS A 170 -8.75 -19.96 -21.12
C LYS A 170 -9.56 -18.86 -20.44
N ASN A 171 -10.18 -19.17 -19.31
CA ASN A 171 -11.06 -18.25 -18.59
C ASN A 171 -10.34 -17.48 -17.46
N LEU A 172 -9.08 -17.82 -17.19
CA LEU A 172 -8.29 -17.13 -16.17
C LEU A 172 -8.15 -15.63 -16.49
N SER A 173 -8.50 -14.79 -15.52
CA SER A 173 -8.30 -13.34 -15.66
C SER A 173 -6.82 -13.02 -15.76
N LYS A 174 -6.42 -12.35 -16.86
CA LYS A 174 -5.01 -11.98 -17.06
C LYS A 174 -4.60 -10.77 -16.27
N ASN A 175 -5.52 -9.85 -16.01
CA ASN A 175 -5.26 -8.62 -15.29
C ASN A 175 -6.04 -8.64 -13.98
N ASN A 176 -5.33 -8.49 -12.88
CA ASN A 176 -5.91 -8.42 -11.55
C ASN A 176 -5.46 -7.11 -10.88
N SER A 177 -6.37 -6.49 -10.17
CA SER A 177 -6.07 -5.32 -9.33
C SER A 177 -6.73 -5.48 -7.98
N SER A 178 -6.06 -5.01 -6.95
CA SER A 178 -6.60 -4.93 -5.61
C SER A 178 -6.16 -3.64 -4.95
N SER A 179 -6.99 -3.11 -4.08
CA SER A 179 -6.69 -1.98 -3.21
C SER A 179 -7.06 -2.36 -1.78
N LEU A 180 -6.20 -2.01 -0.86
CA LEU A 180 -6.43 -2.18 0.57
C LEU A 180 -6.10 -0.87 1.27
N GLU A 181 -7.08 -0.32 1.97
CA GLU A 181 -6.91 0.88 2.78
C GLU A 181 -7.15 0.57 4.24
N THR A 182 -6.32 1.13 5.10
CA THR A 182 -6.35 0.88 6.54
C THR A 182 -6.12 2.17 7.31
N LEU A 183 -6.97 2.45 8.27
CA LEU A 183 -6.78 3.51 9.25
C LEU A 183 -6.42 2.88 10.60
N CYS A 184 -5.37 3.38 11.25
CA CYS A 184 -4.90 2.82 12.51
C CYS A 184 -4.24 3.86 13.42
N TYR A 185 -4.11 3.50 14.68
CA TYR A 185 -3.11 4.08 15.57
C TYR A 185 -1.88 3.20 15.62
N PHE A 186 -0.72 3.80 15.40
CA PHE A 186 0.59 3.15 15.53
C PHE A 186 1.35 3.79 16.67
N TYR A 187 1.78 2.97 17.62
CA TYR A 187 2.43 3.40 18.85
C TYR A 187 3.84 2.87 18.91
N GLY A 188 4.72 3.64 19.51
CA GLY A 188 6.07 3.20 19.81
C GLY A 188 7.12 4.19 19.38
N ASN A 189 8.36 3.71 19.35
CA ASN A 189 9.51 4.42 18.83
C ASN A 189 10.08 3.69 17.61
N ILE A 190 11.25 4.09 17.15
CA ILE A 190 11.93 3.45 16.01
C ILE A 190 12.45 2.04 16.30
N ASP A 191 12.49 1.64 17.58
CA ASP A 191 12.93 0.30 17.97
C ASP A 191 11.82 -0.72 17.70
N GLU A 192 12.10 -1.72 16.87
CA GLU A 192 11.12 -2.68 16.38
C GLU A 192 10.41 -3.47 17.50
N GLU A 193 11.05 -3.68 18.64
CA GLU A 193 10.47 -4.37 19.79
C GLU A 193 9.46 -3.51 20.55
N ASN A 194 9.52 -2.20 20.35
CA ASN A 194 8.69 -1.21 21.05
C ASN A 194 7.62 -0.60 20.14
N GLN A 195 6.85 -1.44 19.44
CA GLN A 195 5.80 -0.99 18.53
C GLN A 195 4.51 -1.77 18.73
N LYS A 196 3.37 -1.07 18.75
CA LYS A 196 2.02 -1.62 18.85
C LYS A 196 1.11 -0.98 17.80
N ILE A 197 0.07 -1.69 17.38
CA ILE A 197 -0.93 -1.20 16.44
C ILE A 197 -2.34 -1.43 16.97
N ASN A 198 -3.21 -0.44 16.78
CA ASN A 198 -4.66 -0.62 16.94
C ASN A 198 -5.33 -0.19 15.65
N LEU A 199 -5.92 -1.15 14.96
CA LEU A 199 -6.67 -0.91 13.73
C LEU A 199 -7.99 -0.22 14.09
N ILE A 200 -8.37 0.79 13.31
CA ILE A 200 -9.64 1.53 13.49
C ILE A 200 -10.63 1.00 12.47
N LYS A 201 -10.24 0.98 11.20
CA LYS A 201 -11.10 0.57 10.09
C LYS A 201 -10.25 0.17 8.89
N ALA A 202 -10.76 -0.75 8.07
CA ALA A 202 -10.10 -1.14 6.82
C ALA A 202 -11.13 -1.47 5.76
N ARG A 203 -10.80 -1.21 4.49
CA ARG A 203 -11.57 -1.64 3.34
C ARG A 203 -10.68 -2.23 2.28
N GLU A 204 -11.25 -3.11 1.47
CA GLU A 204 -10.57 -3.68 0.32
C GLU A 204 -11.46 -3.71 -0.92
N THR A 205 -10.83 -3.59 -2.07
CA THR A 205 -11.44 -3.83 -3.38
C THR A 205 -10.55 -4.77 -4.16
N TYR A 206 -11.13 -5.69 -4.90
CA TYR A 206 -10.40 -6.57 -5.82
C TYR A 206 -11.31 -7.03 -6.95
N ASN A 207 -10.69 -7.45 -8.06
CA ASN A 207 -11.44 -8.06 -9.14
C ASN A 207 -11.97 -9.41 -8.68
N LYS A 208 -13.29 -9.54 -8.56
CA LYS A 208 -13.91 -10.85 -8.31
C LYS A 208 -13.66 -11.78 -9.50
N GLU A 209 -13.42 -13.05 -9.22
CA GLU A 209 -13.39 -14.07 -10.25
C GLU A 209 -14.76 -14.12 -10.95
N ASN A 210 -14.75 -14.31 -12.27
CA ASN A 210 -15.99 -14.48 -13.00
C ASN A 210 -16.67 -15.82 -12.64
N ASP A 211 -17.98 -15.90 -12.82
CA ASP A 211 -18.79 -17.08 -12.44
C ASP A 211 -18.28 -18.38 -13.08
N ILE A 212 -17.70 -18.27 -14.29
CA ILE A 212 -17.12 -19.43 -15.00
C ILE A 212 -15.93 -19.98 -14.23
N ILE A 213 -14.99 -19.11 -13.81
CA ILE A 213 -13.81 -19.53 -13.04
C ILE A 213 -14.22 -20.09 -11.69
N GLN A 214 -15.17 -19.44 -10.99
CA GLN A 214 -15.69 -19.95 -9.71
C GLN A 214 -16.29 -21.36 -9.87
N SER A 215 -17.09 -21.59 -10.91
CA SER A 215 -17.66 -22.89 -11.21
C SER A 215 -16.60 -23.95 -11.53
N LEU A 216 -15.57 -23.59 -12.32
CA LEU A 216 -14.47 -24.49 -12.66
C LEU A 216 -13.59 -24.82 -11.44
N ASN A 217 -13.33 -23.85 -10.58
CA ASN A 217 -12.60 -24.06 -9.34
C ASN A 217 -13.38 -24.98 -8.40
N LYS A 218 -14.69 -24.76 -8.25
CA LYS A 218 -15.57 -25.65 -7.47
C LYS A 218 -15.55 -27.10 -8.02
N GLN A 219 -15.64 -27.27 -9.33
CA GLN A 219 -15.52 -28.59 -9.97
C GLN A 219 -14.18 -29.26 -9.66
N LEU A 220 -13.09 -28.49 -9.69
CA LEU A 220 -11.76 -29.00 -9.35
C LEU A 220 -11.68 -29.43 -7.87
N GLU A 221 -12.19 -28.63 -6.95
CA GLU A 221 -12.26 -28.94 -5.52
C GLU A 221 -13.10 -30.20 -5.25
N GLU A 222 -14.29 -30.32 -5.85
CA GLU A 222 -15.15 -31.49 -5.72
C GLU A 222 -14.45 -32.74 -6.27
N SER A 223 -13.74 -32.62 -7.40
CA SER A 223 -12.95 -33.71 -7.96
C SER A 223 -11.84 -34.17 -7.02
N PHE A 224 -11.18 -33.25 -6.34
CA PHE A 224 -10.20 -33.59 -5.30
C PHE A 224 -10.86 -34.26 -4.10
N LYS A 225 -11.93 -33.67 -3.55
CA LYS A 225 -12.64 -34.22 -2.37
C LYS A 225 -13.14 -35.62 -2.60
N ASN A 226 -13.66 -35.92 -3.79
CA ASN A 226 -14.21 -37.25 -4.12
C ASN A 226 -13.15 -38.31 -4.36
N ASN A 227 -11.96 -37.95 -4.82
CA ASN A 227 -10.93 -38.90 -5.26
C ASN A 227 -9.73 -39.00 -4.31
N VAL A 228 -9.51 -38.01 -3.44
CA VAL A 228 -8.41 -38.00 -2.49
C VAL A 228 -8.88 -38.54 -1.14
N LYS A 229 -8.10 -39.47 -0.57
CA LYS A 229 -8.46 -40.12 0.68
C LYS A 229 -8.26 -39.19 1.87
N SER A 230 -9.07 -39.34 2.90
CA SER A 230 -8.83 -38.72 4.20
C SER A 230 -7.43 -39.06 4.74
N ASN A 231 -6.77 -38.15 5.44
CA ASN A 231 -5.40 -38.27 5.91
C ASN A 231 -4.33 -38.37 4.80
N SER A 232 -4.64 -37.89 3.60
CA SER A 232 -3.68 -37.75 2.51
C SER A 232 -2.97 -36.40 2.54
N TYR A 233 -1.78 -36.36 1.99
CA TYR A 233 -1.05 -35.15 1.64
C TYR A 233 -0.45 -35.29 0.25
N PHE A 234 -0.17 -34.17 -0.42
CA PHE A 234 0.46 -34.20 -1.74
C PHE A 234 1.94 -33.92 -1.63
N LYS A 235 2.74 -34.83 -2.14
CA LYS A 235 4.17 -34.59 -2.36
C LYS A 235 4.36 -33.86 -3.69
N ILE A 236 4.78 -32.61 -3.62
CA ILE A 236 5.13 -31.80 -4.78
C ILE A 236 6.57 -32.15 -5.19
N LYS A 237 6.79 -32.39 -6.47
CA LYS A 237 8.11 -32.57 -7.07
C LYS A 237 8.28 -31.67 -8.29
N SER A 238 9.40 -30.97 -8.36
CA SER A 238 9.78 -30.15 -9.49
C SER A 238 11.28 -30.22 -9.76
N GLY A 239 11.69 -31.28 -10.45
CA GLY A 239 13.10 -31.63 -10.62
C GLY A 239 13.75 -32.02 -9.28
N ILE A 240 14.78 -31.29 -8.85
CA ILE A 240 15.46 -31.50 -7.58
C ILE A 240 14.74 -30.84 -6.39
N PHE A 241 13.74 -29.99 -6.64
CA PHE A 241 12.93 -29.35 -5.62
C PHE A 241 11.70 -30.17 -5.28
N GLY A 242 11.28 -30.14 -4.03
CA GLY A 242 10.07 -30.79 -3.57
C GLY A 242 9.64 -30.28 -2.21
N GLY A 243 8.39 -30.55 -1.86
CA GLY A 243 7.79 -30.23 -0.58
C GLY A 243 6.52 -31.04 -0.40
N ASP A 244 5.99 -31.00 0.79
CA ASP A 244 4.72 -31.67 1.11
C ASP A 244 3.63 -30.59 1.29
N LEU A 245 2.45 -30.85 0.72
CA LEU A 245 1.25 -30.01 0.86
C LEU A 245 0.21 -30.84 1.61
N GLU A 246 -0.15 -30.40 2.79
CA GLU A 246 -1.20 -31.02 3.60
C GLU A 246 -2.57 -30.69 3.00
N VAL A 247 -3.49 -31.66 3.02
CA VAL A 247 -4.85 -31.53 2.44
C VAL A 247 -5.86 -31.16 3.52
N ASP A 248 -5.50 -31.34 4.78
CA ASP A 248 -6.38 -31.12 5.96
C ASP A 248 -6.88 -29.64 6.13
N GLY A 249 -6.38 -28.70 5.32
CA GLY A 249 -6.80 -27.28 5.30
C GLY A 249 -7.83 -26.92 4.21
N LEU A 250 -8.34 -27.88 3.42
CA LEU A 250 -9.33 -27.61 2.38
C LEU A 250 -10.78 -27.51 2.94
N ASP A 251 -10.99 -27.92 4.17
CA ASP A 251 -12.26 -27.78 4.90
C ASP A 251 -12.17 -26.62 5.93
N GLU A 252 -11.77 -25.41 5.51
CA GLU A 252 -11.92 -24.23 6.35
C GLU A 252 -13.43 -23.93 6.52
N THR A 253 -14.03 -24.60 7.50
CA THR A 253 -15.29 -24.13 8.06
C THR A 253 -15.03 -22.75 8.67
N ASP A 254 -15.93 -21.78 8.44
CA ASP A 254 -15.95 -20.46 9.07
C ASP A 254 -16.14 -20.58 10.59
N SER A 255 -15.18 -21.17 11.27
CA SER A 255 -15.18 -21.29 12.73
C SER A 255 -14.82 -19.95 13.34
N ILE A 256 -15.31 -19.71 14.56
CA ILE A 256 -14.95 -18.50 15.34
C ILE A 256 -13.42 -18.38 15.47
N GLN A 257 -12.73 -19.50 15.63
CA GLN A 257 -11.26 -19.54 15.73
C GLN A 257 -10.61 -19.07 14.42
N THR A 258 -11.11 -19.49 13.26
CA THR A 258 -10.61 -19.06 11.96
C THR A 258 -10.77 -17.55 11.77
N GLN A 259 -11.89 -16.97 12.21
CA GLN A 259 -12.10 -15.52 12.13
C GLN A 259 -11.15 -14.74 13.07
N ILE A 260 -10.92 -15.24 14.29
CA ILE A 260 -9.95 -14.66 15.23
C ILE A 260 -8.54 -14.69 14.62
N ASP A 261 -8.16 -15.82 14.02
CA ASP A 261 -6.84 -15.97 13.40
C ASP A 261 -6.68 -15.03 12.18
N ARG A 262 -7.73 -14.84 11.37
CA ARG A 262 -7.73 -13.86 10.27
C ARG A 262 -7.52 -12.43 10.78
N LYS A 263 -8.24 -12.01 11.82
CA LYS A 263 -8.09 -10.68 12.46
C LYS A 263 -6.68 -10.46 12.99
N ASN A 264 -6.16 -11.42 13.75
CA ASN A 264 -4.80 -11.37 14.30
C ASN A 264 -3.75 -11.30 13.19
N ASN A 265 -3.88 -12.10 12.13
CA ASN A 265 -2.96 -12.11 11.00
C ASN A 265 -3.02 -10.79 10.23
N PHE A 266 -4.21 -10.22 10.02
CA PHE A 266 -4.37 -8.93 9.37
C PHE A 266 -3.66 -7.81 10.15
N ALA A 267 -3.95 -7.67 11.44
CA ALA A 267 -3.31 -6.68 12.30
C ALA A 267 -1.78 -6.85 12.34
N LYS A 268 -1.30 -8.09 12.49
CA LYS A 268 0.12 -8.42 12.47
C LYS A 268 0.79 -8.02 11.14
N ASN A 269 0.12 -8.26 10.00
CA ASN A 269 0.64 -7.91 8.68
C ASN A 269 0.76 -6.39 8.51
N GLN A 270 -0.25 -5.61 8.93
CA GLN A 270 -0.20 -4.15 8.89
C GLN A 270 0.90 -3.61 9.82
N LYS A 271 1.02 -4.14 11.03
CA LYS A 271 2.09 -3.80 11.96
C LYS A 271 3.48 -4.06 11.36
N ASN A 272 3.72 -5.25 10.82
CA ASN A 272 5.00 -5.61 10.21
C ASN A 272 5.34 -4.70 9.02
N LYS A 273 4.35 -4.30 8.24
CA LYS A 273 4.53 -3.36 7.15
C LYS A 273 5.02 -2.00 7.63
N LEU A 274 4.35 -1.44 8.64
CA LEU A 274 4.79 -0.18 9.25
C LEU A 274 6.18 -0.31 9.86
N LYS A 275 6.46 -1.39 10.60
CA LYS A 275 7.79 -1.69 11.15
C LYS A 275 8.86 -1.64 10.06
N ASN A 276 8.66 -2.32 8.94
CA ASN A 276 9.60 -2.36 7.84
C ASN A 276 9.83 -0.97 7.24
N ILE A 277 8.76 -0.19 7.07
CA ILE A 277 8.86 1.16 6.52
C ILE A 277 9.63 2.09 7.48
N TYR A 278 9.34 2.04 8.77
CA TYR A 278 10.07 2.84 9.76
C TYR A 278 11.54 2.42 9.87
N SER A 279 11.84 1.11 9.78
CA SER A 279 13.21 0.60 9.78
C SER A 279 14.00 0.95 8.50
N ASP A 280 13.32 1.15 7.39
CA ASP A 280 13.92 1.55 6.11
C ASP A 280 14.19 3.06 6.00
N LEU A 281 13.73 3.91 6.94
CA LEU A 281 13.97 5.35 6.87
C LEU A 281 15.46 5.67 6.81
N PHE A 282 15.83 6.64 5.99
CA PHE A 282 17.22 6.94 5.59
C PHE A 282 18.21 7.23 6.72
N TYR A 283 17.72 7.55 7.90
CA TYR A 283 18.54 7.78 9.10
C TYR A 283 18.70 6.53 9.99
N GLN A 284 18.07 5.40 9.61
CA GLN A 284 18.18 4.13 10.32
C GLN A 284 19.43 3.37 9.89
N THR A 285 20.12 2.74 10.85
CA THR A 285 21.42 2.05 10.62
C THR A 285 21.35 0.94 9.58
N LYS A 286 20.21 0.26 9.45
CA LYS A 286 19.98 -0.83 8.50
C LYS A 286 19.26 -0.38 7.22
N SER A 287 19.03 0.93 7.06
CA SER A 287 18.31 1.46 5.90
C SER A 287 18.97 1.07 4.58
N PRO A 288 18.17 0.65 3.58
CA PRO A 288 18.67 0.46 2.22
C PRO A 288 19.05 1.79 1.54
N TYR A 289 18.59 2.92 2.09
CA TYR A 289 18.85 4.28 1.61
C TYR A 289 20.08 4.87 2.33
N ASP A 290 21.24 4.24 2.15
CA ASP A 290 22.46 4.46 2.94
C ASP A 290 23.34 5.65 2.47
N PHE A 291 22.80 6.54 1.61
CA PHE A 291 23.55 7.68 1.05
C PHE A 291 24.01 8.71 2.10
N ILE A 292 23.35 8.81 3.24
CA ILE A 292 23.78 9.65 4.36
C ILE A 292 24.74 8.88 5.28
N LEU A 293 24.41 7.63 5.62
CA LEU A 293 25.20 6.85 6.56
C LEU A 293 26.52 6.32 5.94
N LYS A 294 26.59 6.27 4.60
CA LYS A 294 27.76 5.81 3.84
C LYS A 294 28.10 6.76 2.69
N PRO A 295 28.33 8.06 2.95
CA PRO A 295 28.45 9.09 1.91
C PRO A 295 29.58 8.80 0.91
N ASN A 296 30.63 8.11 1.33
CA ASN A 296 31.76 7.74 0.46
C ASN A 296 31.37 6.83 -0.74
N LYS A 297 30.21 6.18 -0.65
CA LYS A 297 29.64 5.35 -1.73
C LYS A 297 28.85 6.16 -2.76
N TYR A 298 28.79 7.48 -2.63
CA TYR A 298 27.98 8.34 -3.47
C TYR A 298 28.75 9.53 -4.02
N ILE A 299 28.23 10.10 -5.09
CA ILE A 299 28.66 11.40 -5.64
C ILE A 299 27.51 12.35 -5.41
N PHE A 300 27.80 13.50 -4.79
CA PHE A 300 26.82 14.53 -4.53
C PHE A 300 26.96 15.67 -5.54
N SER A 301 25.84 16.13 -6.09
CA SER A 301 25.81 17.26 -7.01
C SER A 301 26.13 18.56 -6.28
N VAL A 302 26.47 19.61 -7.02
CA VAL A 302 26.53 20.97 -6.48
C VAL A 302 25.18 21.32 -5.88
N PRO A 303 25.13 21.90 -4.63
CA PRO A 303 23.88 22.27 -3.99
C PRO A 303 23.16 23.35 -4.80
N LYS A 304 21.85 23.23 -4.91
CA LYS A 304 20.96 24.31 -5.36
C LYS A 304 20.16 24.77 -4.15
N LEU A 305 19.86 26.05 -4.10
CA LEU A 305 18.94 26.61 -3.09
C LEU A 305 17.56 26.75 -3.71
N ASP A 306 16.55 26.39 -2.94
CA ASP A 306 15.15 26.55 -3.29
C ASP A 306 14.34 26.58 -1.99
N PHE A 307 13.03 26.75 -2.09
CA PHE A 307 12.18 26.72 -0.92
C PHE A 307 11.16 25.56 -0.97
N ILE A 308 10.78 25.00 0.15
CA ILE A 308 9.62 24.12 0.32
C ILE A 308 8.71 24.72 1.40
N GLY A 309 7.60 25.30 0.98
CA GLY A 309 6.83 26.16 1.86
C GLY A 309 7.69 27.36 2.27
N ASP A 310 7.74 27.68 3.56
CA ASP A 310 8.52 28.79 4.09
C ASP A 310 9.99 28.39 4.38
N ASN A 311 10.38 27.15 4.18
CA ASN A 311 11.71 26.68 4.51
C ASN A 311 12.67 26.78 3.32
N LEU A 312 13.76 27.52 3.48
CA LEU A 312 14.87 27.51 2.54
C LEU A 312 15.59 26.16 2.61
N VAL A 313 15.80 25.52 1.47
CA VAL A 313 16.42 24.19 1.41
C VAL A 313 17.58 24.11 0.44
N TYR A 314 18.57 23.30 0.79
CA TYR A 314 19.56 22.81 -0.15
C TYR A 314 19.00 21.60 -0.89
N ILE A 315 19.05 21.63 -2.23
CA ILE A 315 18.71 20.48 -3.07
C ILE A 315 19.98 19.85 -3.58
N ILE A 316 20.23 18.60 -3.19
CA ILE A 316 21.43 17.84 -3.56
C ILE A 316 21.00 16.50 -4.16
N LYS A 317 21.51 16.19 -5.37
CA LYS A 317 21.36 14.86 -5.96
C LYS A 317 22.48 13.95 -5.49
N SER A 318 22.14 12.74 -5.06
CA SER A 318 23.04 11.68 -4.66
C SER A 318 23.03 10.59 -5.71
N SER A 319 24.17 10.32 -6.33
CA SER A 319 24.34 9.26 -7.36
C SER A 319 25.24 8.15 -6.82
N PRO A 320 24.86 6.87 -6.91
CA PRO A 320 25.60 5.77 -6.30
C PRO A 320 26.88 5.43 -7.08
N LYS A 321 27.91 5.02 -6.34
CA LYS A 321 29.14 4.40 -6.85
C LYS A 321 29.10 2.88 -6.65
N GLY A 322 29.79 2.14 -7.48
CA GLY A 322 30.01 0.70 -7.27
C GLY A 322 28.70 -0.10 -7.16
N ASN A 323 28.50 -0.77 -6.04
CA ASN A 323 27.39 -1.67 -5.82
C ASN A 323 26.16 -1.05 -5.12
N SER A 324 26.23 0.22 -4.75
CA SER A 324 25.05 0.94 -4.20
C SER A 324 23.93 0.97 -5.23
N LYS A 325 22.68 0.84 -4.73
CA LYS A 325 21.53 0.59 -5.60
C LYS A 325 20.64 1.79 -5.85
N TYR A 326 20.68 2.80 -4.97
CA TYR A 326 19.73 3.91 -5.01
C TYR A 326 20.40 5.23 -5.37
N GLU A 327 19.78 5.99 -6.24
CA GLU A 327 19.99 7.43 -6.38
C GLU A 327 18.90 8.18 -5.62
N ALA A 328 19.17 9.42 -5.26
CA ALA A 328 18.23 10.23 -4.51
C ALA A 328 18.38 11.72 -4.79
N THR A 329 17.28 12.47 -4.58
CA THR A 329 17.29 13.92 -4.43
C THR A 329 16.95 14.26 -3.00
N LEU A 330 17.87 14.91 -2.32
CA LEU A 330 17.78 15.31 -0.93
C LEU A 330 17.36 16.78 -0.86
N TYR A 331 16.33 17.09 -0.10
CA TYR A 331 15.87 18.44 0.21
C TYR A 331 16.17 18.68 1.68
N ILE A 332 17.19 19.45 1.95
CA ILE A 332 17.79 19.64 3.27
C ILE A 332 17.47 21.04 3.76
N ASP A 333 16.80 21.16 4.89
CA ASP A 333 16.53 22.43 5.55
C ASP A 333 17.84 23.19 5.83
N SER A 334 17.91 24.46 5.47
CA SER A 334 19.14 25.23 5.54
C SER A 334 19.56 25.64 6.97
N GLU A 335 18.63 25.64 7.93
CA GLU A 335 18.88 25.99 9.31
C GLU A 335 19.21 24.76 10.17
N ASP A 336 18.35 23.77 10.08
CA ASP A 336 18.47 22.54 10.87
C ASP A 336 19.38 21.51 10.26
N TYR A 337 19.63 21.57 8.95
CA TYR A 337 20.27 20.51 8.17
C TYR A 337 19.52 19.17 8.27
N ALA A 338 18.20 19.22 8.43
CA ALA A 338 17.35 18.06 8.36
C ALA A 338 16.92 17.77 6.92
N ILE A 339 16.92 16.53 6.50
CA ILE A 339 16.28 16.13 5.24
C ILE A 339 14.77 16.16 5.47
N ILE A 340 14.07 17.12 4.89
CA ILE A 340 12.62 17.27 5.02
C ILE A 340 11.87 16.57 3.89
N ARG A 341 12.54 16.35 2.75
CA ARG A 341 12.04 15.54 1.65
C ARG A 341 13.17 14.73 1.02
N LEU A 342 12.84 13.51 0.66
CA LEU A 342 13.71 12.59 -0.05
C LEU A 342 12.92 11.99 -1.20
N ASP A 343 13.39 12.16 -2.44
CA ASP A 343 12.91 11.41 -3.60
C ASP A 343 13.99 10.41 -3.99
N PHE A 344 13.65 9.12 -4.13
CA PHE A 344 14.62 8.07 -4.40
C PHE A 344 14.15 7.12 -5.51
N LYS A 345 15.13 6.51 -6.18
CA LYS A 345 14.89 5.47 -7.19
C LYS A 345 16.08 4.51 -7.24
N ASN A 346 15.80 3.22 -7.47
CA ASN A 346 16.91 2.30 -7.71
C ASN A 346 17.44 2.40 -9.14
N VAL A 347 18.76 2.34 -9.27
CA VAL A 347 19.49 2.31 -10.56
C VAL A 347 19.90 0.90 -11.00
N LYS A 348 19.70 -0.08 -10.11
CA LYS A 348 19.99 -1.51 -10.34
C LYS A 348 18.88 -2.34 -9.71
N PRO A 349 18.56 -3.51 -10.25
CA PRO A 349 17.56 -4.40 -9.62
C PRO A 349 17.85 -4.65 -8.14
N ILE A 350 16.80 -4.57 -7.32
CA ILE A 350 16.90 -4.83 -5.88
C ILE A 350 17.26 -6.29 -5.61
N VAL A 351 16.54 -7.18 -6.30
CA VAL A 351 16.78 -8.63 -6.30
C VAL A 351 16.64 -9.13 -7.73
N LYS A 352 17.56 -9.97 -8.17
CA LYS A 352 17.46 -10.66 -9.45
C LYS A 352 18.10 -12.02 -9.33
N PHE A 353 17.33 -13.06 -9.60
CA PHE A 353 17.90 -14.41 -9.74
C PHE A 353 17.21 -15.16 -10.88
N LYS A 354 17.92 -16.15 -11.42
CA LYS A 354 17.41 -17.14 -12.36
C LYS A 354 18.10 -18.45 -12.10
N LEU A 355 17.32 -19.46 -11.72
CA LEU A 355 17.84 -20.79 -11.40
C LEU A 355 16.86 -21.87 -11.82
N LEU A 356 17.32 -22.83 -12.64
CA LEU A 356 16.59 -24.05 -12.99
C LEU A 356 15.13 -23.80 -13.41
N GLY A 357 14.89 -22.79 -14.28
CA GLY A 357 13.56 -22.50 -14.79
C GLY A 357 12.67 -21.68 -13.84
N VAL A 358 13.22 -21.16 -12.74
CA VAL A 358 12.58 -20.16 -11.89
C VAL A 358 13.34 -18.87 -12.00
N SER A 359 12.66 -17.76 -12.18
CA SER A 359 13.28 -16.43 -12.12
C SER A 359 12.42 -15.46 -11.35
N PHE A 360 13.10 -14.52 -10.69
CA PHE A 360 12.52 -13.39 -10.00
C PHE A 360 13.37 -12.16 -10.27
N ASN A 361 12.73 -11.03 -10.54
CA ASN A 361 13.40 -9.77 -10.76
C ASN A 361 12.57 -8.64 -10.18
N TYR A 362 13.05 -8.05 -9.08
CA TYR A 362 12.51 -6.81 -8.52
C TYR A 362 13.33 -5.65 -9.10
N PHE A 363 12.82 -5.07 -10.18
CA PHE A 363 13.60 -4.17 -11.02
C PHE A 363 13.35 -2.69 -10.77
N LEU A 364 12.20 -2.32 -10.17
CA LEU A 364 11.89 -0.94 -9.81
C LEU A 364 11.48 -0.84 -8.35
N LYS A 365 12.10 0.07 -7.62
CA LYS A 365 11.65 0.61 -6.33
C LYS A 365 11.99 2.10 -6.31
N GLU A 366 10.97 2.94 -6.37
CA GLU A 366 11.10 4.39 -6.30
C GLU A 366 10.10 4.95 -5.31
N GLY A 367 10.35 6.14 -4.82
CA GLY A 367 9.41 6.74 -3.88
C GLY A 367 9.82 8.12 -3.39
N LYS A 368 8.98 8.61 -2.49
CA LYS A 368 9.11 9.90 -1.84
C LYS A 368 8.87 9.74 -0.34
N ILE A 369 9.70 10.38 0.47
CA ILE A 369 9.55 10.46 1.92
C ILE A 369 9.49 11.93 2.31
N LEU A 370 8.50 12.32 3.10
CA LEU A 370 8.38 13.64 3.68
C LEU A 370 8.48 13.53 5.19
N MET A 371 9.27 14.43 5.78
CA MET A 371 9.44 14.56 7.20
C MET A 371 8.90 15.92 7.64
N SER A 372 8.19 15.98 8.76
CA SER A 372 7.65 17.22 9.31
C SER A 372 7.98 17.34 10.79
N LYS A 373 8.12 18.57 11.28
CA LYS A 373 8.25 18.83 12.72
C LYS A 373 6.89 18.65 13.39
N PHE A 374 6.84 17.79 14.39
CA PHE A 374 5.72 17.71 15.31
C PHE A 374 6.08 18.41 16.62
N ASN A 375 5.19 19.29 17.07
CA ASN A 375 5.39 20.11 18.28
C ASN A 375 6.68 20.96 18.25
N ASN A 376 7.10 21.41 17.08
CA ASN A 376 8.29 22.28 16.86
C ASN A 376 9.63 21.73 17.40
N LYS A 377 9.74 20.42 17.64
CA LYS A 377 10.96 19.82 18.17
C LYS A 377 11.72 19.03 17.12
N ASN A 378 11.28 17.81 16.86
CA ASN A 378 12.02 16.88 16.03
C ASN A 378 11.20 16.55 14.78
N TYR A 379 11.89 16.14 13.72
CA TYR A 379 11.27 15.68 12.50
C TYR A 379 10.82 14.21 12.65
N SER A 380 9.62 13.92 12.17
CA SER A 380 9.06 12.58 12.11
C SER A 380 8.44 12.34 10.73
N LEU A 381 8.22 11.09 10.37
CA LEU A 381 7.55 10.72 9.12
C LEU A 381 6.17 11.37 9.07
N SER A 382 5.89 12.11 7.99
CA SER A 382 4.56 12.67 7.72
C SER A 382 3.90 12.02 6.50
N TYR A 383 4.70 11.62 5.52
CA TYR A 383 4.20 10.95 4.32
C TYR A 383 5.28 10.09 3.69
N ILE A 384 4.87 8.96 3.14
CA ILE A 384 5.71 8.13 2.27
C ILE A 384 4.88 7.52 1.15
N LYS A 385 5.44 7.54 -0.07
CA LYS A 385 4.93 6.80 -1.22
C LYS A 385 6.06 5.96 -1.78
N ILE A 386 5.77 4.68 -2.01
CA ILE A 386 6.72 3.75 -2.62
C ILE A 386 6.00 3.02 -3.76
N ASN A 387 6.58 3.06 -4.95
CA ASN A 387 6.18 2.25 -6.09
C ASN A 387 7.21 1.13 -6.29
N GLY A 388 6.74 -0.06 -6.59
CA GLY A 388 7.58 -1.21 -6.89
C GLY A 388 7.08 -1.97 -8.10
N SER A 389 8.01 -2.53 -8.90
CA SER A 389 7.65 -3.40 -10.02
C SER A 389 8.57 -4.61 -10.05
N GLN A 390 7.95 -5.77 -10.23
CA GLN A 390 8.65 -7.05 -10.19
C GLN A 390 8.04 -8.03 -11.20
N ASN A 391 8.82 -9.05 -11.57
CA ASN A 391 8.31 -10.14 -12.37
C ASN A 391 8.82 -11.49 -11.86
N TYR A 392 7.97 -12.48 -12.04
CA TYR A 392 8.24 -13.88 -11.72
C TYR A 392 8.07 -14.73 -12.96
N SER A 393 8.90 -15.73 -13.14
CA SER A 393 8.60 -16.77 -14.12
C SER A 393 8.97 -18.16 -13.60
N ILE A 394 8.15 -19.13 -14.00
CA ILE A 394 8.34 -20.54 -13.68
C ILE A 394 8.17 -21.32 -14.99
N GLU A 395 9.22 -22.00 -15.44
CA GLU A 395 9.17 -22.95 -16.56
C GLU A 395 9.71 -24.29 -16.08
N ARG A 396 8.80 -25.13 -15.50
CA ARG A 396 9.22 -26.37 -14.84
C ARG A 396 8.22 -27.49 -14.97
N PRO A 397 8.71 -28.76 -14.97
CA PRO A 397 7.84 -29.90 -14.71
C PRO A 397 7.37 -29.88 -13.26
N ILE A 398 6.10 -30.08 -13.03
CA ILE A 398 5.47 -30.23 -11.71
C ILE A 398 4.80 -31.60 -11.65
N LYS A 399 4.97 -32.28 -10.54
CA LYS A 399 4.35 -33.55 -10.25
C LYS A 399 3.81 -33.52 -8.83
N LEU A 400 2.50 -33.73 -8.72
CA LEU A 400 1.79 -33.89 -7.46
C LEU A 400 1.54 -35.38 -7.28
N ILE A 401 1.94 -35.93 -6.12
CA ILE A 401 1.77 -37.35 -5.80
C ILE A 401 1.04 -37.43 -4.47
N GLU A 402 -0.17 -38.00 -4.49
CA GLU A 402 -0.89 -38.27 -3.25
C GLU A 402 -0.09 -39.26 -2.39
N LYS A 403 0.04 -38.99 -1.13
CA LYS A 403 0.57 -39.84 -0.09
C LYS A 403 -0.43 -39.92 1.04
N ASN A 404 -0.65 -41.10 1.56
CA ASN A 404 -1.54 -41.30 2.69
C ASN A 404 -0.75 -41.70 3.94
N LYS A 405 -1.10 -41.09 5.08
CA LYS A 405 -0.41 -41.35 6.37
C LYS A 405 -0.67 -42.78 6.89
N ILE A 406 -1.78 -43.39 6.49
CA ILE A 406 -2.27 -44.66 7.02
C ILE A 406 -2.09 -45.82 5.99
N VAL A 407 -2.36 -45.55 4.71
CA VAL A 407 -2.36 -46.59 3.67
C VAL A 407 -0.99 -46.67 2.97
N LYS A 408 -0.28 -47.76 3.14
CA LYS A 408 1.04 -48.01 2.49
C LYS A 408 0.83 -48.70 1.16
N GLY A 409 1.49 -48.25 0.09
CA GLY A 409 1.56 -48.90 -1.24
C GLY A 409 1.63 -47.92 -2.40
N ARG A 410 2.38 -48.28 -3.45
CA ARG A 410 2.58 -47.48 -4.66
C ARG A 410 1.38 -47.45 -5.61
N ASN A 411 0.55 -48.52 -5.63
CA ASN A 411 -0.41 -48.80 -6.69
C ASN A 411 -1.80 -48.16 -6.50
N LYS A 412 -2.01 -47.33 -5.48
CA LYS A 412 -3.31 -46.71 -5.16
C LYS A 412 -3.24 -45.19 -4.87
N GLN A 413 -2.23 -44.50 -5.39
CA GLN A 413 -2.04 -43.08 -5.11
C GLN A 413 -2.31 -42.27 -6.36
N ASN A 414 -3.11 -41.20 -6.21
CA ASN A 414 -3.36 -40.25 -7.27
C ASN A 414 -2.09 -39.48 -7.63
N GLN A 415 -1.97 -39.17 -8.91
CA GLN A 415 -0.85 -38.41 -9.43
C GLN A 415 -1.30 -37.47 -10.52
N ILE A 416 -0.87 -36.23 -10.43
CA ILE A 416 -1.01 -35.19 -11.44
C ILE A 416 0.38 -34.74 -11.86
N SER A 417 0.62 -34.64 -13.17
CA SER A 417 1.90 -34.12 -13.68
C SER A 417 1.69 -33.23 -14.89
N PHE A 418 2.44 -32.15 -14.96
CA PHE A 418 2.40 -31.22 -16.08
C PHE A 418 3.71 -30.40 -16.15
N LYS A 419 3.91 -29.68 -17.27
CA LYS A 419 4.94 -28.66 -17.38
C LYS A 419 4.23 -27.31 -17.29
N LEU A 420 4.52 -26.57 -16.21
CA LEU A 420 4.08 -25.18 -16.02
C LEU A 420 5.02 -24.24 -16.76
N ASP A 421 4.48 -23.32 -17.55
CA ASP A 421 5.19 -22.17 -18.12
C ASP A 421 4.37 -20.92 -17.82
N MET A 422 4.80 -20.17 -16.80
CA MET A 422 4.09 -19.00 -16.27
C MET A 422 5.04 -17.82 -16.16
N LYS A 423 4.56 -16.64 -16.55
CA LYS A 423 5.19 -15.35 -16.29
C LYS A 423 4.15 -14.36 -15.79
N ILE A 424 4.42 -13.74 -14.66
CA ILE A 424 3.58 -12.69 -14.04
C ILE A 424 4.43 -11.43 -13.89
N GLU A 425 3.86 -10.30 -14.25
CA GLU A 425 4.36 -8.97 -13.92
C GLU A 425 3.45 -8.35 -12.86
N GLN A 426 4.07 -7.70 -11.87
CA GLN A 426 3.36 -7.13 -10.73
C GLN A 426 3.89 -5.73 -10.44
N GLU A 427 2.96 -4.81 -10.25
CA GLU A 427 3.19 -3.46 -9.77
C GLU A 427 2.52 -3.30 -8.40
N ASN A 428 3.21 -2.69 -7.48
CA ASN A 428 2.69 -2.37 -6.16
C ASN A 428 2.97 -0.91 -5.81
N GLN A 429 2.02 -0.29 -5.14
CA GLN A 429 2.14 1.03 -4.57
C GLN A 429 1.72 0.96 -3.11
N ILE A 430 2.49 1.60 -2.26
CA ILE A 430 2.11 1.85 -0.88
C ILE A 430 2.23 3.35 -0.61
N GLU A 431 1.19 3.91 -0.02
CA GLU A 431 1.17 5.27 0.50
C GLU A 431 0.80 5.26 1.97
N ILE A 432 1.52 6.03 2.76
CA ILE A 432 1.25 6.20 4.18
C ILE A 432 1.20 7.70 4.45
N GLN A 433 0.13 8.10 5.12
CA GLN A 433 -0.05 9.46 5.60
C GLN A 433 -0.22 9.44 7.11
N VAL A 434 0.58 10.26 7.81
CA VAL A 434 0.48 10.47 9.26
C VAL A 434 -0.32 11.74 9.49
N PHE A 435 -1.55 11.63 10.00
CA PHE A 435 -2.43 12.77 10.23
C PHE A 435 -2.10 13.53 11.50
N ASN A 436 -1.76 12.78 12.54
CA ASN A 436 -1.47 13.33 13.84
C ASN A 436 -0.40 12.50 14.53
N SER A 437 0.50 13.18 15.22
CA SER A 437 1.54 12.58 16.02
C SER A 437 1.62 13.26 17.38
N SER A 438 1.71 12.50 18.44
CA SER A 438 1.91 13.02 19.79
C SER A 438 2.93 12.16 20.53
N PHE A 439 3.78 12.80 21.33
CA PHE A 439 4.70 12.10 22.21
C PHE A 439 3.92 11.44 23.36
N ILE A 440 4.32 10.24 23.72
CA ILE A 440 3.76 9.48 24.83
C ILE A 440 4.87 9.02 25.76
N SER A 441 4.59 8.80 27.04
CA SER A 441 5.56 8.23 27.96
C SER A 441 5.72 6.71 27.74
N ASN A 442 6.86 6.16 28.10
CA ASN A 442 7.08 4.71 28.09
C ASN A 442 6.08 3.98 29.01
N GLU A 443 5.67 4.59 30.12
CA GLU A 443 4.65 4.02 31.02
C GLU A 443 3.27 3.96 30.34
N TYR A 444 2.90 4.99 29.59
CA TYR A 444 1.67 4.99 28.79
C TYR A 444 1.74 3.92 27.70
N PHE A 445 2.87 3.83 26.98
CA PHE A 445 3.07 2.81 25.93
C PHE A 445 2.92 1.38 26.47
N LYS A 446 3.47 1.08 27.65
CA LYS A 446 3.37 -0.26 28.26
C LYS A 446 1.93 -0.67 28.56
N LYS A 447 1.05 0.30 28.89
CA LYS A 447 -0.36 0.06 29.21
C LYS A 447 -1.26 -0.12 27.97
N ILE A 448 -0.77 0.20 26.77
CA ILE A 448 -1.54 0.01 25.53
C ILE A 448 -1.69 -1.48 25.27
N GLU A 449 -2.92 -1.92 25.07
CA GLU A 449 -3.26 -3.26 24.59
C GLU A 449 -3.52 -3.19 23.07
N GLU A 450 -3.11 -4.22 22.34
CA GLU A 450 -3.39 -4.32 20.90
C GLU A 450 -4.75 -5.00 20.72
N GLU A 451 -5.70 -4.27 20.16
CA GLU A 451 -7.03 -4.78 19.82
C GLU A 451 -7.05 -5.18 18.34
N ASN A 452 -7.26 -6.49 18.07
CA ASN A 452 -7.20 -7.07 16.73
C ASN A 452 -8.61 -7.46 16.25
N GLU A 453 -9.56 -6.52 16.27
CA GLU A 453 -10.97 -6.80 15.96
C GLU A 453 -11.38 -6.42 14.52
N VAL A 454 -10.50 -5.76 13.76
CA VAL A 454 -10.79 -5.23 12.42
C VAL A 454 -10.39 -6.23 11.34
N LEU A 455 -11.31 -6.46 10.40
CA LEU A 455 -11.04 -7.04 9.07
C LEU A 455 -11.39 -6.02 7.99
N PRO A 456 -10.76 -6.11 6.80
CA PRO A 456 -11.16 -5.26 5.69
C PRO A 456 -12.61 -5.56 5.26
N GLU A 457 -13.39 -4.50 5.05
CA GLU A 457 -14.70 -4.60 4.43
C GLU A 457 -14.55 -4.58 2.91
N PHE A 458 -15.12 -5.57 2.23
CA PHE A 458 -15.12 -5.58 0.77
C PHE A 458 -16.13 -4.56 0.22
N ILE A 459 -15.67 -3.67 -0.65
CA ILE A 459 -16.51 -2.71 -1.35
C ILE A 459 -16.32 -2.88 -2.87
N GLU A 460 -17.45 -2.91 -3.61
CA GLU A 460 -17.42 -3.03 -5.09
C GLU A 460 -17.16 -1.67 -5.75
N VAL A 461 -17.66 -0.61 -5.17
CA VAL A 461 -17.56 0.75 -5.68
C VAL A 461 -16.99 1.64 -4.58
N PHE A 462 -16.15 2.57 -4.98
CA PHE A 462 -15.59 3.56 -4.05
C PHE A 462 -16.74 4.34 -3.38
N GLU A 463 -16.84 4.22 -2.05
CA GLU A 463 -17.76 5.01 -1.23
C GLU A 463 -16.94 6.03 -0.44
N SER A 464 -17.16 7.31 -0.72
CA SER A 464 -16.46 8.42 -0.07
C SER A 464 -16.76 8.51 1.43
N ASN A 465 -17.99 8.15 1.81
CA ASN A 465 -18.48 8.21 3.18
C ASN A 465 -17.93 7.09 4.08
N PHE A 466 -17.23 6.10 3.55
CA PHE A 466 -16.65 5.03 4.36
C PHE A 466 -15.76 5.55 5.50
N TRP A 467 -15.12 6.69 5.32
CA TRP A 467 -14.20 7.30 6.29
C TRP A 467 -14.80 8.47 7.09
N GLU A 468 -16.11 8.77 6.96
CA GLU A 468 -16.76 9.96 7.56
C GLU A 468 -16.72 10.03 9.09
N ASP A 469 -16.67 8.89 9.77
CA ASP A 469 -16.68 8.81 11.24
C ASP A 469 -15.30 8.99 11.87
N PHE A 470 -14.26 9.25 11.10
CA PHE A 470 -12.86 9.22 11.54
C PHE A 470 -12.05 10.42 11.05
#